data_07e1e4b2ae7022574e8dd828707a63f0
#
_entry.id   07e1e4b2ae7022574e8dd828707a63f0
#
_cell.length_a   1.000
_cell.length_b   1.000
_cell.length_c   1.000
_cell.angle_alpha   90.00
_cell.angle_beta   90.00
_cell.angle_gamma   90.00
#
_symmetry.space_group_name_H-M   'P 1'
#
loop_
_entity.id
_entity.type
_entity.pdbx_description
1 polymer ?
#
loop_
_entity_poly.entity_id
_entity_poly.type
_entity_poly.pdbx_seq_one_letter_code
_entity_poly.pdbx_strand_id
1 'polypeptide(L)'
;MLNHNLNVSATAESLYTSQPGISKQVRMLEDELGVQIFGRSGKHLTHVTSAGKDIINIAREILSKVEGIKAVANEHTLPDQGKLNIATTHTQARYALPEVIQGFMKKYPAVSLHMHQGTPQQISDAAARGDADFAIATEALHLYSDLVMLPCYHWNRSIVVAKTHPLAQKADNLSIADVAEFPLITYVFGFTGRSELDKAFNAQGLEPHIVFTATDADVIKTYVRLGLGVGWSPRWQLMKSPIKI
;
A
#
# COMPACT_ATOMS: atom_id res chain seq x y z
N MET A 1 -7.69 -17.48 12.03
CA MET A 1 -8.90 -16.89 12.65
C MET A 1 -9.20 -15.49 12.09
N LEU A 2 -8.28 -14.55 12.14
CA LEU A 2 -8.50 -13.19 11.61
C LEU A 2 -8.81 -13.19 10.12
N ASN A 3 -8.06 -13.94 9.32
CA ASN A 3 -8.25 -14.05 7.87
C ASN A 3 -9.57 -14.73 7.46
N HIS A 4 -10.31 -15.28 8.41
CA HIS A 4 -11.58 -15.98 8.20
C HIS A 4 -12.73 -15.34 9.00
N ASN A 5 -12.66 -14.03 9.27
CA ASN A 5 -13.68 -13.27 9.99
C ASN A 5 -14.11 -13.95 11.31
N LEU A 6 -13.15 -14.44 12.08
CA LEU A 6 -13.35 -15.19 13.34
C LEU A 6 -14.13 -16.51 13.18
N ASN A 7 -14.28 -17.03 11.98
CA ASN A 7 -14.91 -18.32 11.71
C ASN A 7 -13.94 -19.46 12.06
N VAL A 8 -14.24 -20.14 13.16
CA VAL A 8 -13.41 -21.23 13.69
C VAL A 8 -13.38 -22.44 12.77
N SER A 9 -14.50 -22.77 12.11
CA SER A 9 -14.57 -23.90 11.18
C SER A 9 -13.72 -23.67 9.94
N ALA A 10 -13.86 -22.50 9.28
CA ALA A 10 -13.03 -22.14 8.15
C ALA A 10 -11.53 -22.06 8.50
N THR A 11 -11.22 -21.65 9.73
CA THR A 11 -9.84 -21.66 10.26
C THR A 11 -9.33 -23.09 10.42
N ALA A 12 -10.15 -23.99 10.96
CA ALA A 12 -9.78 -25.38 11.15
C ALA A 12 -9.50 -26.09 9.82
N GLU A 13 -10.34 -25.86 8.81
CA GLU A 13 -10.12 -26.35 7.43
C GLU A 13 -8.79 -25.85 6.86
N SER A 14 -8.51 -24.56 6.98
CA SER A 14 -7.26 -23.98 6.46
C SER A 14 -5.99 -24.47 7.15
N LEU A 15 -6.11 -24.96 8.39
CA LEU A 15 -5.01 -25.53 9.18
C LEU A 15 -5.00 -27.07 9.21
N TYR A 16 -5.84 -27.71 8.37
CA TYR A 16 -5.97 -29.17 8.31
C TYR A 16 -6.20 -29.81 9.70
N THR A 17 -7.05 -29.18 10.53
CA THR A 17 -7.36 -29.63 11.88
C THR A 17 -8.87 -29.58 12.14
N SER A 18 -9.30 -29.96 13.37
CA SER A 18 -10.71 -29.95 13.74
C SER A 18 -11.12 -28.65 14.44
N GLN A 19 -12.37 -28.22 14.25
CA GLN A 19 -12.95 -27.05 14.92
C GLN A 19 -12.86 -27.14 16.47
N PRO A 20 -13.14 -28.30 17.11
CA PRO A 20 -12.92 -28.46 18.55
C PRO A 20 -11.46 -28.29 18.97
N GLY A 21 -10.52 -28.75 18.12
CA GLY A 21 -9.07 -28.58 18.33
C GLY A 21 -8.67 -27.13 18.41
N ILE A 22 -9.07 -26.33 17.40
CA ILE A 22 -8.79 -24.87 17.40
C ILE A 22 -9.42 -24.19 18.63
N SER A 23 -10.69 -24.49 18.90
CA SER A 23 -11.39 -23.89 20.06
C SER A 23 -10.71 -24.23 21.40
N LYS A 24 -10.21 -25.45 21.53
CA LYS A 24 -9.47 -25.90 22.72
C LYS A 24 -8.14 -25.15 22.86
N GLN A 25 -7.37 -25.04 21.78
CA GLN A 25 -6.06 -24.36 21.82
C GLN A 25 -6.20 -22.86 22.14
N VAL A 26 -7.20 -22.20 21.58
CA VAL A 26 -7.48 -20.80 21.90
C VAL A 26 -7.84 -20.63 23.38
N ARG A 27 -8.71 -21.49 23.92
CA ARG A 27 -9.05 -21.44 25.35
C ARG A 27 -7.84 -21.68 26.23
N MET A 28 -7.05 -22.70 25.94
CA MET A 28 -5.83 -23.00 26.73
C MET A 28 -4.89 -21.80 26.76
N LEU A 29 -4.70 -21.09 25.63
CA LEU A 29 -3.89 -19.88 25.59
C LEU A 29 -4.52 -18.74 26.42
N GLU A 30 -5.84 -18.54 26.31
CA GLU A 30 -6.57 -17.54 27.10
C GLU A 30 -6.48 -17.84 28.61
N ASP A 31 -6.61 -19.12 29.01
CA ASP A 31 -6.50 -19.57 30.38
C ASP A 31 -5.09 -19.40 30.93
N GLU A 32 -4.05 -19.72 30.13
CA GLU A 32 -2.64 -19.55 30.51
C GLU A 32 -2.27 -18.09 30.73
N LEU A 33 -2.75 -17.21 29.82
CA LEU A 33 -2.49 -15.79 29.90
C LEU A 33 -3.40 -15.04 30.89
N GLY A 34 -4.47 -15.67 31.37
CA GLY A 34 -5.45 -15.08 32.28
C GLY A 34 -6.30 -13.98 31.65
N VAL A 35 -6.35 -13.89 30.32
CA VAL A 35 -7.11 -12.87 29.60
C VAL A 35 -7.83 -13.46 28.38
N GLN A 36 -8.98 -12.89 28.02
CA GLN A 36 -9.70 -13.28 26.83
C GLN A 36 -9.12 -12.54 25.59
N ILE A 37 -8.71 -13.29 24.59
CA ILE A 37 -8.24 -12.75 23.31
C ILE A 37 -9.44 -12.44 22.41
N PHE A 38 -10.49 -13.26 22.46
CA PHE A 38 -11.69 -13.11 21.65
C PHE A 38 -12.94 -12.97 22.55
N GLY A 39 -13.74 -11.95 22.24
CA GLY A 39 -15.09 -11.85 22.78
C GLY A 39 -16.00 -12.93 22.22
N ARG A 40 -16.94 -13.42 23.03
CA ARG A 40 -17.84 -14.53 22.71
C ARG A 40 -19.29 -14.17 22.93
N SER A 41 -20.16 -14.69 22.06
CA SER A 41 -21.60 -14.76 22.30
C SER A 41 -22.03 -16.23 22.13
N GLY A 42 -22.27 -16.90 23.25
CA GLY A 42 -22.48 -18.33 23.27
C GLY A 42 -21.26 -19.10 22.76
N LYS A 43 -21.42 -19.84 21.67
CA LYS A 43 -20.34 -20.63 21.04
C LYS A 43 -19.58 -19.86 19.95
N HIS A 44 -20.00 -18.66 19.60
CA HIS A 44 -19.43 -17.88 18.50
C HIS A 44 -18.47 -16.80 18.99
N LEU A 45 -17.34 -16.64 18.28
CA LEU A 45 -16.45 -15.52 18.45
C LEU A 45 -17.05 -14.29 17.76
N THR A 46 -17.05 -13.16 18.45
CA THR A 46 -17.71 -11.93 17.95
C THR A 46 -16.73 -10.82 17.58
N HIS A 47 -15.67 -10.65 18.34
CA HIS A 47 -14.66 -9.61 18.11
C HIS A 47 -13.34 -9.98 18.78
N VAL A 48 -12.29 -9.25 18.44
CA VAL A 48 -11.01 -9.29 19.16
C VAL A 48 -11.06 -8.29 20.30
N THR A 49 -10.72 -8.70 21.52
CA THR A 49 -10.65 -7.80 22.67
C THR A 49 -9.48 -6.81 22.56
N SER A 50 -9.39 -5.79 23.42
CA SER A 50 -8.24 -4.89 23.47
C SER A 50 -6.96 -5.67 23.76
N ALA A 51 -6.93 -6.47 24.83
CA ALA A 51 -5.79 -7.34 25.16
C ALA A 51 -5.47 -8.32 24.02
N GLY A 52 -6.52 -8.84 23.35
CA GLY A 52 -6.37 -9.72 22.20
C GLY A 52 -5.65 -9.06 21.02
N LYS A 53 -5.88 -7.76 20.75
CA LYS A 53 -5.18 -7.04 19.71
C LYS A 53 -3.67 -6.98 19.98
N ASP A 54 -3.29 -6.64 21.19
CA ASP A 54 -1.90 -6.53 21.61
C ASP A 54 -1.20 -7.90 21.53
N ILE A 55 -1.83 -8.94 22.06
CA ILE A 55 -1.31 -10.32 22.01
C ILE A 55 -1.16 -10.80 20.57
N ILE A 56 -2.14 -10.53 19.69
CA ILE A 56 -2.08 -10.92 18.28
C ILE A 56 -0.95 -10.18 17.55
N ASN A 57 -0.70 -8.91 17.86
CA ASN A 57 0.41 -8.17 17.26
C ASN A 57 1.76 -8.79 17.67
N ILE A 58 1.97 -9.07 18.96
CA ILE A 58 3.17 -9.75 19.45
C ILE A 58 3.32 -11.14 18.80
N ALA A 59 2.23 -11.90 18.69
CA ALA A 59 2.26 -13.21 18.06
C ALA A 59 2.67 -13.14 16.57
N ARG A 60 2.22 -12.11 15.83
CA ARG A 60 2.66 -11.87 14.45
C ARG A 60 4.17 -11.58 14.37
N GLU A 61 4.68 -10.74 15.26
CA GLU A 61 6.10 -10.45 15.33
C GLU A 61 6.94 -11.71 15.57
N ILE A 62 6.49 -12.58 16.49
CA ILE A 62 7.14 -13.86 16.76
C ILE A 62 7.14 -14.74 15.52
N LEU A 63 5.99 -14.89 14.85
CA LEU A 63 5.88 -15.67 13.63
C LEU A 63 6.75 -15.12 12.50
N SER A 64 6.82 -13.80 12.34
CA SER A 64 7.72 -13.16 11.37
C SER A 64 9.19 -13.49 11.67
N LYS A 65 9.60 -13.46 12.94
CA LYS A 65 10.96 -13.86 13.35
C LYS A 65 11.25 -15.36 13.09
N VAL A 66 10.26 -16.22 13.24
CA VAL A 66 10.41 -17.65 12.88
C VAL A 66 10.61 -17.82 11.37
N GLU A 67 9.88 -17.09 10.54
CA GLU A 67 10.15 -17.11 9.08
C GLU A 67 11.52 -16.52 8.75
N GLY A 68 11.96 -15.50 9.49
CA GLY A 68 13.33 -14.98 9.38
C GLY A 68 14.42 -16.03 9.67
N ILE A 69 14.22 -16.89 10.68
CA ILE A 69 15.15 -18.02 10.97
C ILE A 69 15.23 -18.97 9.77
N LYS A 70 14.09 -19.31 9.16
CA LYS A 70 14.05 -20.17 7.97
C LYS A 70 14.74 -19.48 6.76
N ALA A 71 14.54 -18.17 6.61
CA ALA A 71 15.19 -17.41 5.56
C ALA A 71 16.73 -17.45 5.69
N VAL A 72 17.26 -17.23 6.88
CA VAL A 72 18.71 -17.35 7.17
C VAL A 72 19.22 -18.77 6.87
N ALA A 73 18.49 -19.81 7.29
CA ALA A 73 18.87 -21.20 7.00
C ALA A 73 18.89 -21.46 5.48
N ASN A 74 17.92 -20.96 4.73
CA ASN A 74 17.83 -21.10 3.28
C ASN A 74 18.97 -20.33 2.56
N GLU A 75 19.35 -19.14 3.05
CA GLU A 75 20.46 -18.35 2.51
C GLU A 75 21.78 -19.13 2.53
N HIS A 76 22.00 -19.93 3.59
CA HIS A 76 23.19 -20.78 3.69
C HIS A 76 23.13 -22.07 2.86
N THR A 77 21.92 -22.55 2.53
CA THR A 77 21.74 -23.83 1.85
C THR A 77 21.39 -23.70 0.37
N LEU A 78 20.68 -22.66 -0.01
CA LEU A 78 20.14 -22.44 -1.35
C LEU A 78 20.30 -20.96 -1.74
N PRO A 79 21.53 -20.51 -2.05
CA PRO A 79 21.76 -19.15 -2.49
C PRO A 79 20.90 -18.85 -3.73
N ASP A 80 20.41 -17.63 -3.82
CA ASP A 80 19.55 -17.13 -4.91
C ASP A 80 18.14 -17.75 -5.01
N GLN A 81 17.67 -18.46 -3.97
CA GLN A 81 16.29 -18.96 -3.86
C GLN A 81 15.59 -18.31 -2.67
N GLY A 82 14.29 -18.15 -2.77
CA GLY A 82 13.52 -17.59 -1.66
C GLY A 82 12.23 -16.91 -2.10
N LYS A 83 11.68 -16.12 -1.17
CA LYS A 83 10.50 -15.29 -1.41
C LYS A 83 10.84 -13.85 -1.11
N LEU A 84 10.35 -12.95 -1.93
CA LEU A 84 10.45 -11.51 -1.74
C LEU A 84 9.05 -10.92 -1.73
N ASN A 85 8.66 -10.36 -0.59
CA ASN A 85 7.35 -9.74 -0.38
C ASN A 85 7.51 -8.22 -0.42
N ILE A 86 6.94 -7.59 -1.42
CA ILE A 86 6.98 -6.14 -1.61
C ILE A 86 5.59 -5.56 -1.35
N ALA A 87 5.50 -4.54 -0.50
CA ALA A 87 4.29 -3.75 -0.34
C ALA A 87 4.44 -2.40 -1.07
N THR A 88 3.45 -2.03 -1.88
CA THR A 88 3.54 -0.79 -2.68
C THR A 88 2.17 -0.23 -3.02
N THR A 89 2.11 1.02 -3.48
CA THR A 89 0.88 1.59 -4.01
C THR A 89 0.65 1.14 -5.45
N HIS A 90 -0.61 1.15 -5.91
CA HIS A 90 -0.97 0.78 -7.28
C HIS A 90 -0.14 1.54 -8.33
N THR A 91 0.01 2.83 -8.13
CA THR A 91 0.74 3.72 -9.02
C THR A 91 2.22 3.34 -9.16
N GLN A 92 2.88 2.97 -8.07
CA GLN A 92 4.26 2.51 -8.05
C GLN A 92 4.40 1.15 -8.77
N ALA A 93 3.53 0.20 -8.42
CA ALA A 93 3.51 -1.13 -9.02
C ALA A 93 3.40 -1.06 -10.56
N ARG A 94 2.56 -0.14 -11.05
CA ARG A 94 2.25 -0.03 -12.49
C ARG A 94 3.30 0.74 -13.28
N TYR A 95 3.87 1.80 -12.73
CA TYR A 95 4.65 2.75 -13.50
C TYR A 95 6.13 2.83 -13.13
N ALA A 96 6.48 2.63 -11.86
CA ALA A 96 7.86 2.74 -11.42
C ALA A 96 8.60 1.39 -11.39
N LEU A 97 7.93 0.34 -10.97
CA LEU A 97 8.56 -0.94 -10.68
C LEU A 97 8.71 -1.93 -11.86
N PRO A 98 7.95 -1.87 -12.98
CA PRO A 98 7.97 -2.94 -13.97
C PRO A 98 9.37 -3.29 -14.49
N GLU A 99 10.18 -2.29 -14.87
CA GLU A 99 11.53 -2.50 -15.39
C GLU A 99 12.48 -3.05 -14.32
N VAL A 100 12.35 -2.54 -13.08
CA VAL A 100 13.14 -3.00 -11.94
C VAL A 100 12.82 -4.46 -11.63
N ILE A 101 11.54 -4.81 -11.56
CA ILE A 101 11.06 -6.18 -11.33
C ILE A 101 11.52 -7.11 -12.45
N GLN A 102 11.41 -6.66 -13.71
CA GLN A 102 11.90 -7.46 -14.85
C GLN A 102 13.39 -7.75 -14.74
N GLY A 103 14.19 -6.73 -14.38
CA GLY A 103 15.64 -6.89 -14.17
C GLY A 103 15.96 -7.84 -13.01
N PHE A 104 15.24 -7.68 -11.90
CA PHE A 104 15.35 -8.55 -10.73
C PHE A 104 15.03 -10.01 -11.07
N MET A 105 13.90 -10.28 -11.71
CA MET A 105 13.49 -11.64 -12.09
C MET A 105 14.46 -12.31 -13.07
N LYS A 106 15.10 -11.53 -13.96
CA LYS A 106 16.16 -12.06 -14.84
C LYS A 106 17.41 -12.44 -14.07
N LYS A 107 17.78 -11.66 -13.04
CA LYS A 107 18.99 -11.90 -12.24
C LYS A 107 18.78 -13.02 -11.22
N TYR A 108 17.60 -13.14 -10.66
CA TYR A 108 17.25 -14.10 -9.61
C TYR A 108 16.00 -14.93 -10.00
N PRO A 109 16.12 -15.83 -11.00
CA PRO A 109 14.97 -16.55 -11.55
C PRO A 109 14.34 -17.56 -10.59
N ALA A 110 15.04 -17.96 -9.54
CA ALA A 110 14.56 -18.90 -8.53
C ALA A 110 13.90 -18.20 -7.31
N VAL A 111 13.84 -16.86 -7.30
CA VAL A 111 13.15 -16.10 -6.26
C VAL A 111 11.69 -15.88 -6.64
N SER A 112 10.78 -16.28 -5.77
CA SER A 112 9.35 -15.96 -5.90
C SER A 112 9.08 -14.54 -5.40
N LEU A 113 8.55 -13.66 -6.26
CA LEU A 113 8.21 -12.29 -5.91
C LEU A 113 6.71 -12.16 -5.67
N HIS A 114 6.32 -11.65 -4.52
CA HIS A 114 4.96 -11.36 -4.14
C HIS A 114 4.79 -9.85 -3.93
N MET A 115 3.83 -9.26 -4.66
CA MET A 115 3.58 -7.82 -4.58
C MET A 115 2.19 -7.56 -3.99
N HIS A 116 2.16 -6.93 -2.83
CA HIS A 116 0.95 -6.48 -2.16
C HIS A 116 0.70 -5.01 -2.46
N GLN A 117 -0.53 -4.69 -2.84
CA GLN A 117 -0.93 -3.31 -3.10
C GLN A 117 -1.86 -2.81 -2.01
N GLY A 118 -1.67 -1.55 -1.62
CA GLY A 118 -2.48 -0.92 -0.59
C GLY A 118 -2.32 0.59 -0.55
N THR A 119 -3.00 1.21 0.40
CA THR A 119 -2.79 2.62 0.72
C THR A 119 -1.40 2.84 1.31
N PRO A 120 -0.82 4.06 1.27
CA PRO A 120 0.46 4.35 1.93
C PRO A 120 0.51 3.87 3.38
N GLN A 121 -0.58 4.05 4.14
CA GLN A 121 -0.70 3.56 5.51
C GLN A 121 -0.64 2.03 5.59
N GLN A 122 -1.45 1.32 4.79
CA GLN A 122 -1.51 -0.14 4.80
C GLN A 122 -0.17 -0.80 4.44
N ILE A 123 0.55 -0.25 3.44
CA ILE A 123 1.84 -0.79 3.04
C ILE A 123 2.94 -0.50 4.07
N SER A 124 2.88 0.66 4.75
CA SER A 124 3.80 0.98 5.85
C SER A 124 3.54 0.09 7.06
N ASP A 125 2.26 -0.15 7.42
CA ASP A 125 1.86 -1.10 8.44
C ASP A 125 2.36 -2.53 8.12
N ALA A 126 2.28 -2.95 6.86
CA ALA A 126 2.74 -4.27 6.44
C ALA A 126 4.26 -4.41 6.61
N ALA A 127 5.04 -3.39 6.26
CA ALA A 127 6.49 -3.39 6.49
C ALA A 127 6.83 -3.35 7.98
N ALA A 128 6.17 -2.51 8.77
CA ALA A 128 6.41 -2.40 10.20
C ALA A 128 6.09 -3.72 10.96
N ARG A 129 5.10 -4.48 10.50
CA ARG A 129 4.77 -5.79 11.06
C ARG A 129 5.62 -6.95 10.52
N GLY A 130 6.46 -6.70 9.52
CA GLY A 130 7.22 -7.76 8.84
C GLY A 130 6.37 -8.65 7.91
N ASP A 131 5.15 -8.21 7.54
CA ASP A 131 4.31 -8.88 6.52
C ASP A 131 4.88 -8.67 5.11
N ALA A 132 5.71 -7.63 4.92
CA ALA A 132 6.49 -7.36 3.73
C ALA A 132 7.96 -7.13 4.09
N ASP A 133 8.87 -7.59 3.23
CA ASP A 133 10.32 -7.40 3.42
C ASP A 133 10.69 -5.93 3.26
N PHE A 134 10.02 -5.22 2.36
CA PHE A 134 10.08 -3.76 2.26
C PHE A 134 8.81 -3.17 1.61
N ALA A 135 8.61 -1.86 1.87
CA ALA A 135 7.53 -1.08 1.29
C ALA A 135 8.08 0.05 0.41
N ILE A 136 7.39 0.34 -0.68
CA ILE A 136 7.69 1.47 -1.56
C ILE A 136 6.50 2.42 -1.56
N ALA A 137 6.67 3.58 -0.96
CA ALA A 137 5.66 4.62 -0.85
C ALA A 137 6.25 6.01 -1.06
N THR A 138 5.39 6.98 -1.28
CA THR A 138 5.74 8.41 -1.34
C THR A 138 5.34 9.17 -0.10
N GLU A 139 4.47 8.60 0.72
CA GLU A 139 3.88 9.24 1.90
C GLU A 139 3.70 8.22 3.03
N ALA A 140 3.38 8.71 4.23
CA ALA A 140 3.13 7.96 5.46
C ALA A 140 4.33 7.23 6.08
N LEU A 141 5.43 6.99 5.37
CA LEU A 141 6.60 6.28 5.91
C LEU A 141 7.20 6.98 7.12
N HIS A 142 7.21 8.32 7.14
CA HIS A 142 7.75 9.13 8.24
C HIS A 142 6.98 8.98 9.57
N LEU A 143 5.81 8.34 9.55
CA LEU A 143 5.03 8.05 10.76
C LEU A 143 5.57 6.82 11.53
N TYR A 144 6.52 6.08 10.95
CA TYR A 144 7.06 4.84 11.50
C TYR A 144 8.53 5.01 11.86
N SER A 145 8.80 5.21 13.16
CA SER A 145 10.17 5.36 13.70
C SER A 145 11.03 4.11 13.55
N ASP A 146 10.38 2.95 13.48
CA ASP A 146 11.05 1.65 13.47
C ASP A 146 11.42 1.18 12.06
N LEU A 147 11.05 1.96 11.03
CA LEU A 147 11.40 1.66 9.65
C LEU A 147 12.63 2.45 9.21
N VAL A 148 13.58 1.76 8.60
CA VAL A 148 14.71 2.40 7.92
C VAL A 148 14.24 2.89 6.55
N MET A 149 14.32 4.20 6.31
CA MET A 149 13.92 4.81 5.05
C MET A 149 15.10 5.00 4.12
N LEU A 150 14.99 4.43 2.90
CA LEU A 150 15.98 4.57 1.84
C LEU A 150 15.37 5.35 0.67
N PRO A 151 15.97 6.47 0.23
CA PRO A 151 15.50 7.17 -0.96
C PRO A 151 15.74 6.31 -2.20
N CYS A 152 14.67 6.08 -2.97
CA CYS A 152 14.75 5.24 -4.18
C CYS A 152 14.93 6.07 -5.45
N TYR A 153 14.12 7.11 -5.65
CA TYR A 153 14.15 7.97 -6.83
C TYR A 153 13.41 9.29 -6.58
N HIS A 154 13.74 10.29 -7.40
CA HIS A 154 13.04 11.57 -7.40
C HIS A 154 12.05 11.63 -8.57
N TRP A 155 10.93 12.30 -8.35
CA TRP A 155 9.92 12.52 -9.37
C TRP A 155 9.27 13.89 -9.22
N ASN A 156 8.82 14.46 -10.35
CA ASN A 156 8.12 15.71 -10.39
C ASN A 156 6.64 15.51 -10.65
N ARG A 157 5.85 16.47 -10.27
CA ARG A 157 4.42 16.54 -10.55
C ARG A 157 4.20 17.19 -11.90
N SER A 158 3.09 16.83 -12.52
CA SER A 158 2.67 17.39 -13.79
C SER A 158 1.16 17.61 -13.81
N ILE A 159 0.78 18.60 -14.60
CA ILE A 159 -0.62 18.79 -14.96
C ILE A 159 -0.93 17.88 -16.14
N VAL A 160 -2.07 17.20 -16.05
CA VAL A 160 -2.60 16.33 -17.10
C VAL A 160 -3.90 16.91 -17.61
N VAL A 161 -3.97 17.15 -18.91
CA VAL A 161 -5.16 17.69 -19.57
C VAL A 161 -5.47 16.91 -20.84
N ALA A 162 -6.71 16.97 -21.31
CA ALA A 162 -7.04 16.53 -22.66
C ALA A 162 -6.31 17.39 -23.69
N LYS A 163 -5.96 16.83 -24.85
CA LYS A 163 -5.23 17.55 -25.91
C LYS A 163 -5.92 18.82 -26.39
N THR A 164 -7.24 18.82 -26.32
CA THR A 164 -8.09 19.96 -26.71
C THR A 164 -8.27 21.00 -25.62
N HIS A 165 -7.72 20.76 -24.41
CA HIS A 165 -7.86 21.67 -23.30
C HIS A 165 -7.02 22.94 -23.47
N PRO A 166 -7.50 24.15 -23.09
CA PRO A 166 -6.76 25.42 -23.25
C PRO A 166 -5.35 25.38 -22.66
N LEU A 167 -5.15 24.73 -21.51
CA LEU A 167 -3.83 24.61 -20.87
C LEU A 167 -2.82 23.79 -21.67
N ALA A 168 -3.26 22.95 -22.62
CA ALA A 168 -2.35 22.20 -23.47
C ALA A 168 -1.49 23.12 -24.37
N GLN A 169 -1.97 24.32 -24.68
CA GLN A 169 -1.26 25.32 -25.47
C GLN A 169 -0.28 26.16 -24.64
N LYS A 170 -0.39 26.13 -23.31
CA LYS A 170 0.45 26.88 -22.37
C LYS A 170 1.52 26.03 -21.68
N ALA A 171 1.83 24.84 -22.20
CA ALA A 171 2.63 23.82 -21.52
C ALA A 171 4.00 24.31 -21.00
N ASP A 172 4.65 25.22 -21.69
CA ASP A 172 6.00 25.72 -21.35
C ASP A 172 6.00 26.84 -20.28
N ASN A 173 4.85 27.49 -20.04
CA ASN A 173 4.71 28.64 -19.12
C ASN A 173 3.49 28.52 -18.20
N LEU A 174 3.20 27.31 -17.74
CA LEU A 174 2.04 27.03 -16.91
C LEU A 174 2.30 27.47 -15.44
N SER A 175 1.45 28.34 -14.93
CA SER A 175 1.43 28.77 -13.52
C SER A 175 0.34 28.05 -12.71
N ILE A 176 0.45 28.07 -11.38
CA ILE A 176 -0.61 27.59 -10.48
C ILE A 176 -1.90 28.41 -10.67
N ALA A 177 -1.78 29.71 -10.93
CA ALA A 177 -2.94 30.57 -11.19
C ALA A 177 -3.71 30.14 -12.45
N ASP A 178 -3.02 29.76 -13.54
CA ASP A 178 -3.67 29.22 -14.72
C ASP A 178 -4.44 27.91 -14.41
N VAL A 179 -3.89 27.07 -13.55
CA VAL A 179 -4.50 25.80 -13.15
C VAL A 179 -5.73 26.04 -12.24
N ALA A 180 -5.68 27.07 -11.40
CA ALA A 180 -6.75 27.41 -10.46
C ALA A 180 -8.06 27.83 -11.15
N GLU A 181 -8.00 28.25 -12.41
CA GLU A 181 -9.18 28.61 -13.20
C GLU A 181 -10.06 27.41 -13.58
N PHE A 182 -9.55 26.17 -13.40
CA PHE A 182 -10.21 24.95 -13.86
C PHE A 182 -10.53 23.98 -12.71
N PRO A 183 -11.59 23.16 -12.85
CA PRO A 183 -11.86 22.10 -11.91
C PRO A 183 -10.73 21.07 -11.89
N LEU A 184 -10.32 20.63 -10.70
CA LEU A 184 -9.21 19.71 -10.50
C LEU A 184 -9.66 18.31 -10.17
N ILE A 185 -8.94 17.35 -10.75
CA ILE A 185 -9.04 15.92 -10.47
C ILE A 185 -7.69 15.49 -9.86
N THR A 186 -7.70 14.94 -8.65
CA THR A 186 -6.48 14.64 -7.93
C THR A 186 -6.61 13.40 -7.06
N TYR A 187 -5.57 13.09 -6.31
CA TYR A 187 -5.60 12.01 -5.32
C TYR A 187 -6.41 12.37 -4.09
N VAL A 188 -6.95 11.36 -3.41
CA VAL A 188 -7.50 11.51 -2.06
C VAL A 188 -6.40 11.95 -1.10
N PHE A 189 -6.78 12.54 0.04
CA PHE A 189 -5.84 12.97 1.04
C PHE A 189 -4.98 11.79 1.54
N GLY A 190 -3.68 12.03 1.80
CA GLY A 190 -2.73 10.98 2.19
C GLY A 190 -2.16 10.14 1.05
N PHE A 191 -2.44 10.49 -0.21
CA PHE A 191 -1.90 9.81 -1.40
C PHE A 191 -1.07 10.74 -2.28
N THR A 192 0.02 10.20 -2.79
CA THR A 192 0.83 10.62 -3.94
C THR A 192 0.91 12.14 -4.17
N GLY A 193 1.33 12.88 -3.13
CA GLY A 193 1.60 14.31 -3.24
C GLY A 193 0.35 15.20 -3.21
N ARG A 194 -0.78 14.72 -2.68
CA ARG A 194 -1.96 15.57 -2.49
C ARG A 194 -1.67 16.75 -1.56
N SER A 195 -0.97 16.52 -0.46
CA SER A 195 -0.55 17.57 0.47
C SER A 195 0.29 18.67 -0.18
N GLU A 196 1.10 18.30 -1.17
CA GLU A 196 1.94 19.25 -1.88
C GLU A 196 1.16 20.09 -2.92
N LEU A 197 0.06 19.55 -3.47
CA LEU A 197 -0.89 20.34 -4.26
C LEU A 197 -1.46 21.46 -3.38
N ASP A 198 -1.99 21.11 -2.21
CA ASP A 198 -2.59 22.08 -1.32
C ASP A 198 -1.56 23.15 -0.88
N LYS A 199 -0.32 22.74 -0.57
CA LYS A 199 0.78 23.68 -0.25
C LYS A 199 1.10 24.62 -1.42
N ALA A 200 1.17 24.09 -2.66
CA ALA A 200 1.48 24.90 -3.83
C ALA A 200 0.42 25.98 -4.11
N PHE A 201 -0.86 25.65 -3.93
CA PHE A 201 -1.96 26.60 -4.05
C PHE A 201 -1.95 27.62 -2.93
N ASN A 202 -1.86 27.16 -1.67
CA ASN A 202 -1.83 28.02 -0.49
C ASN A 202 -0.66 29.01 -0.51
N ALA A 203 0.51 28.63 -1.03
CA ALA A 203 1.67 29.50 -1.16
C ALA A 203 1.42 30.71 -2.08
N GLN A 204 0.41 30.63 -2.95
CA GLN A 204 -0.01 31.73 -3.83
C GLN A 204 -1.34 32.38 -3.38
N GLY A 205 -1.85 32.01 -2.20
CA GLY A 205 -3.13 32.52 -1.71
C GLY A 205 -4.33 32.03 -2.51
N LEU A 206 -4.18 30.88 -3.19
CA LEU A 206 -5.23 30.26 -4.01
C LEU A 206 -5.75 29.00 -3.34
N GLU A 207 -7.01 28.65 -3.65
CA GLU A 207 -7.62 27.40 -3.24
C GLU A 207 -7.89 26.50 -4.46
N PRO A 208 -7.54 25.20 -4.41
CA PRO A 208 -7.80 24.28 -5.51
C PRO A 208 -9.30 23.93 -5.57
N HIS A 209 -9.95 24.16 -6.71
CA HIS A 209 -11.35 23.74 -6.93
C HIS A 209 -11.39 22.24 -7.29
N ILE A 210 -11.39 21.36 -6.28
CA ILE A 210 -11.37 19.92 -6.46
C ILE A 210 -12.77 19.37 -6.67
N VAL A 211 -13.01 18.78 -7.84
CA VAL A 211 -14.30 18.20 -8.22
C VAL A 211 -14.32 16.68 -8.16
N PHE A 212 -13.14 16.04 -8.18
CA PHE A 212 -13.06 14.59 -8.14
C PHE A 212 -11.73 14.14 -7.51
N THR A 213 -11.79 13.08 -6.68
CA THR A 213 -10.60 12.47 -6.10
C THR A 213 -10.59 10.96 -6.33
N ALA A 214 -9.39 10.38 -6.54
CA ALA A 214 -9.18 8.95 -6.72
C ALA A 214 -7.91 8.49 -6.00
N THR A 215 -7.77 7.18 -5.84
CA THR A 215 -6.60 6.55 -5.20
C THR A 215 -5.51 6.18 -6.20
N ASP A 216 -5.80 6.18 -7.49
CA ASP A 216 -4.85 5.84 -8.54
C ASP A 216 -4.89 6.76 -9.76
N ALA A 217 -3.77 6.78 -10.48
CA ALA A 217 -3.55 7.64 -11.63
C ALA A 217 -4.41 7.27 -12.85
N ASP A 218 -4.74 6.02 -13.05
CA ASP A 218 -5.47 5.58 -14.24
C ASP A 218 -6.92 6.05 -14.18
N VAL A 219 -7.50 6.05 -12.99
CA VAL A 219 -8.82 6.65 -12.74
C VAL A 219 -8.76 8.16 -13.02
N ILE A 220 -7.78 8.87 -12.46
CA ILE A 220 -7.59 10.32 -12.71
C ILE A 220 -7.50 10.60 -14.22
N LYS A 221 -6.63 9.89 -14.94
CA LYS A 221 -6.45 10.06 -16.40
C LYS A 221 -7.74 9.77 -17.17
N THR A 222 -8.50 8.78 -16.75
CA THR A 222 -9.77 8.44 -17.40
C THR A 222 -10.74 9.62 -17.34
N TYR A 223 -10.92 10.22 -16.17
CA TYR A 223 -11.84 11.34 -15.99
C TYR A 223 -11.32 12.65 -16.61
N VAL A 224 -10.00 12.84 -16.66
CA VAL A 224 -9.40 13.94 -17.44
C VAL A 224 -9.71 13.80 -18.93
N ARG A 225 -9.63 12.59 -19.50
CA ARG A 225 -10.00 12.35 -20.91
C ARG A 225 -11.46 12.63 -21.21
N LEU A 226 -12.34 12.39 -20.25
CA LEU A 226 -13.75 12.72 -20.36
C LEU A 226 -14.04 14.22 -20.23
N GLY A 227 -12.99 15.04 -20.02
CA GLY A 227 -13.13 16.50 -19.93
C GLY A 227 -13.69 17.01 -18.60
N LEU A 228 -13.69 16.18 -17.54
CA LEU A 228 -14.26 16.59 -16.25
C LEU A 228 -13.37 17.58 -15.50
N GLY A 229 -12.11 17.74 -15.89
CA GLY A 229 -11.20 18.69 -15.27
C GLY A 229 -9.73 18.42 -15.58
N VAL A 230 -8.88 19.14 -14.87
CA VAL A 230 -7.42 19.10 -14.95
C VAL A 230 -6.87 18.11 -13.93
N GLY A 231 -6.05 17.17 -14.36
CA GLY A 231 -5.43 16.16 -13.49
C GLY A 231 -4.12 16.65 -12.88
N TRP A 232 -3.90 16.35 -11.60
CA TRP A 232 -2.62 16.50 -10.91
C TRP A 232 -2.01 15.12 -10.69
N SER A 233 -0.85 14.85 -11.32
CA SER A 233 -0.28 13.49 -11.39
C SER A 233 1.24 13.50 -11.45
N PRO A 234 1.95 12.47 -10.97
CA PRO A 234 3.38 12.32 -11.16
C PRO A 234 3.76 12.24 -12.65
N ARG A 235 4.83 12.94 -13.05
CA ARG A 235 5.28 13.03 -14.46
C ARG A 235 5.61 11.68 -15.09
N TRP A 236 6.23 10.77 -14.36
CA TRP A 236 6.65 9.47 -14.89
C TRP A 236 5.48 8.56 -15.31
N GLN A 237 4.28 8.79 -14.78
CA GLN A 237 3.07 8.10 -15.23
C GLN A 237 2.66 8.46 -16.66
N LEU A 238 3.08 9.63 -17.14
CA LEU A 238 2.78 10.12 -18.49
C LEU A 238 3.72 9.53 -19.53
N MET A 239 4.97 9.24 -19.15
CA MET A 239 6.02 8.80 -20.07
C MET A 239 5.90 7.34 -20.49
N LYS A 240 5.26 6.49 -19.67
CA LYS A 240 5.16 5.04 -19.88
C LYS A 240 3.75 4.54 -20.22
N SER A 241 2.80 5.41 -20.44
CA SER A 241 1.46 4.99 -20.83
C SER A 241 1.46 4.62 -22.33
N PRO A 242 1.06 3.39 -22.72
CA PRO A 242 0.88 3.01 -24.12
C PRO A 242 -0.24 3.80 -24.80
N ILE A 243 -0.97 4.60 -24.03
CA ILE A 243 -2.05 5.44 -24.53
C ILE A 243 -1.48 6.85 -24.72
N LYS A 244 -1.20 7.20 -25.97
CA LYS A 244 -0.89 8.59 -26.34
C LYS A 244 -2.07 9.47 -25.93
N ILE A 245 -1.87 10.28 -24.90
CA ILE A 245 -2.81 11.31 -24.45
C ILE A 245 -2.63 12.52 -25.35
#